data_1e50a458e438569501220d05c73abe00
#
_entry.id   1e50a458e438569501220d05c73abe00
#
_cell.length_a   1.000
_cell.length_b   1.000
_cell.length_c   1.000
_cell.angle_alpha   90.00
_cell.angle_beta   90.00
_cell.angle_gamma   90.00
#
_symmetry.space_group_name_H-M   'P 1'
#
loop_
_entity.id
_entity.type
_entity.pdbx_description
1 polymer ?
#
loop_
_entity_poly.entity_id
_entity_poly.type
_entity_poly.pdbx_seq_one_letter_code
_entity_poly.pdbx_strand_id
1 'polypeptide(L)'
;DSVAALVPKAELEGDMGMATMGMQARLMSQALRKLAAVMSKAKTTCIFTNQLREKVGVMFGSPETTPGGKALKFYASVRIDIRRREALKDATGQVIGNHVKTKIVKNKVAPPFAEAEFDIMYNQGINREGSIIDAGIRFGVLGKKGAWIQHDGELIGQGVAAAQKTLLEKPELADLIVKQIMDKKNGVEPEEEAEGEEPEQETESVEAAEE
;
A
#
# COMPACT_ATOMS: atom_id res chain seq x y z
N ASP A 1 1.12 -2.56 19.43
CA ASP A 1 2.41 -2.08 19.91
C ASP A 1 3.55 -3.01 19.47
N SER A 2 4.79 -2.61 19.73
CA SER A 2 5.94 -3.41 19.33
C SER A 2 6.12 -4.63 20.20
N VAL A 3 6.24 -5.80 19.57
CA VAL A 3 6.56 -7.06 20.27
C VAL A 3 7.89 -6.96 21.04
N ALA A 4 8.82 -6.16 20.52
CA ALA A 4 10.12 -5.97 21.17
C ALA A 4 10.04 -5.24 22.52
N ALA A 5 8.96 -4.47 22.75
CA ALA A 5 8.73 -3.73 24.01
C ALA A 5 8.02 -4.54 25.09
N LEU A 6 7.54 -5.75 24.75
CA LEU A 6 6.87 -6.63 25.72
C LEU A 6 7.92 -7.32 26.62
N VAL A 7 7.90 -6.98 27.89
CA VAL A 7 8.82 -7.53 28.88
C VAL A 7 8.06 -8.47 29.81
N PRO A 8 8.51 -9.72 30.01
CA PRO A 8 7.96 -10.63 31.02
C PRO A 8 8.12 -10.08 32.44
N LYS A 9 7.12 -10.29 33.30
CA LYS A 9 7.14 -9.82 34.70
C LYS A 9 8.40 -10.29 35.46
N ALA A 10 8.79 -11.54 35.27
CA ALA A 10 9.99 -12.10 35.89
C ALA A 10 11.31 -11.43 35.42
N GLU A 11 11.31 -10.80 34.26
CA GLU A 11 12.44 -10.01 33.75
C GLU A 11 12.45 -8.60 34.36
N LEU A 12 11.25 -8.04 34.62
CA LEU A 12 11.12 -6.74 35.28
C LEU A 12 11.49 -6.79 36.78
N GLU A 13 11.21 -7.92 37.45
CA GLU A 13 11.45 -8.11 38.88
C GLU A 13 12.81 -8.79 39.16
N GLY A 14 13.50 -9.29 38.13
CA GLY A 14 14.78 -9.94 38.24
C GLY A 14 15.97 -8.99 38.29
N ASP A 15 17.10 -9.47 38.80
CA ASP A 15 18.34 -8.70 38.82
C ASP A 15 18.90 -8.48 37.41
N MET A 16 19.57 -7.36 37.19
CA MET A 16 20.26 -7.06 35.95
C MET A 16 21.33 -8.12 35.66
N GLY A 17 21.23 -8.72 34.45
CA GLY A 17 22.17 -9.80 34.03
C GLY A 17 21.66 -11.20 34.24
N MET A 18 20.46 -11.43 34.81
CA MET A 18 19.84 -12.74 34.82
C MET A 18 19.58 -13.25 33.40
N ALA A 19 19.89 -14.53 33.16
CA ALA A 19 19.66 -15.16 31.87
C ALA A 19 18.14 -15.40 31.65
N THR A 20 17.50 -14.51 30.88
CA THR A 20 16.06 -14.54 30.57
C THR A 20 15.76 -15.23 29.21
N MET A 21 16.65 -16.11 28.75
CA MET A 21 16.54 -16.76 27.45
C MET A 21 15.18 -17.45 27.25
N GLY A 22 14.47 -17.02 26.18
CA GLY A 22 13.20 -17.61 25.78
C GLY A 22 11.96 -17.21 26.58
N MET A 23 12.09 -16.39 27.62
CA MET A 23 10.93 -15.96 28.43
C MET A 23 9.92 -15.15 27.61
N GLN A 24 10.39 -14.21 26.79
CA GLN A 24 9.54 -13.45 25.88
C GLN A 24 8.83 -14.36 24.85
N ALA A 25 9.51 -15.38 24.33
CA ALA A 25 8.89 -16.33 23.40
C ALA A 25 7.79 -17.20 24.08
N ARG A 26 7.98 -17.56 25.35
CA ARG A 26 6.95 -18.25 26.15
C ARG A 26 5.76 -17.35 26.43
N LEU A 27 6.01 -16.10 26.82
CA LEU A 27 4.98 -15.07 27.02
C LEU A 27 4.13 -14.90 25.76
N MET A 28 4.76 -14.69 24.61
CA MET A 28 4.07 -14.54 23.33
C MET A 28 3.24 -15.78 22.97
N SER A 29 3.75 -16.98 23.20
CA SER A 29 3.02 -18.22 22.92
C SER A 29 1.76 -18.36 23.79
N GLN A 30 1.82 -17.95 25.05
CA GLN A 30 0.66 -17.96 25.96
C GLN A 30 -0.33 -16.86 25.63
N ALA A 31 0.16 -15.64 25.38
CA ALA A 31 -0.66 -14.48 25.05
C ALA A 31 -1.45 -14.72 23.76
N LEU A 32 -0.81 -15.18 22.69
CA LEU A 32 -1.46 -15.41 21.41
C LEU A 32 -2.56 -16.49 21.47
N ARG A 33 -2.39 -17.53 22.29
CA ARG A 33 -3.46 -18.53 22.53
C ARG A 33 -4.71 -17.89 23.14
N LYS A 34 -4.53 -17.02 24.14
CA LYS A 34 -5.64 -16.31 24.78
C LYS A 34 -6.26 -15.25 23.85
N LEU A 35 -5.41 -14.45 23.19
CA LEU A 35 -5.85 -13.39 22.28
C LEU A 35 -6.64 -13.92 21.09
N ALA A 36 -6.24 -15.04 20.50
CA ALA A 36 -6.94 -15.60 19.34
C ALA A 36 -8.43 -15.85 19.61
N ALA A 37 -8.77 -16.41 20.77
CA ALA A 37 -10.16 -16.64 21.15
C ALA A 37 -10.93 -15.36 21.42
N VAL A 38 -10.31 -14.38 22.11
CA VAL A 38 -10.92 -13.10 22.44
C VAL A 38 -11.14 -12.26 21.18
N MET A 39 -10.13 -12.15 20.31
CA MET A 39 -10.20 -11.41 19.05
C MET A 39 -11.29 -11.93 18.13
N SER A 40 -11.42 -13.26 18.01
CA SER A 40 -12.46 -13.89 17.21
C SER A 40 -13.87 -13.52 17.71
N LYS A 41 -14.10 -13.58 19.02
CA LYS A 41 -15.38 -13.20 19.62
C LYS A 41 -15.68 -11.71 19.49
N ALA A 42 -14.67 -10.86 19.69
CA ALA A 42 -14.80 -9.42 19.61
C ALA A 42 -14.76 -8.87 18.18
N LYS A 43 -14.55 -9.71 17.17
CA LYS A 43 -14.38 -9.31 15.75
C LYS A 43 -13.33 -8.19 15.60
N THR A 44 -12.26 -8.26 16.38
CA THR A 44 -11.22 -7.22 16.44
C THR A 44 -10.01 -7.63 15.62
N THR A 45 -9.48 -6.69 14.83
CA THR A 45 -8.20 -6.85 14.16
C THR A 45 -7.07 -6.42 15.09
N CYS A 46 -6.04 -7.26 15.23
CA CYS A 46 -4.86 -6.97 16.03
C CYS A 46 -3.63 -6.83 15.13
N ILE A 47 -2.94 -5.70 15.21
CA ILE A 47 -1.73 -5.43 14.45
C ILE A 47 -0.55 -5.43 15.42
N PHE A 48 0.43 -6.29 15.12
CA PHE A 48 1.70 -6.35 15.83
C PHE A 48 2.79 -5.71 14.98
N THR A 49 3.49 -4.75 15.51
CA THR A 49 4.75 -4.26 14.93
C THR A 49 5.91 -5.04 15.53
N ASN A 50 6.93 -5.33 14.73
CA ASN A 50 8.11 -6.05 15.20
C ASN A 50 9.38 -5.49 14.55
N GLN A 51 10.50 -5.74 15.18
CA GLN A 51 11.81 -5.31 14.69
C GLN A 51 12.55 -6.50 14.11
N LEU A 52 13.42 -6.24 13.15
CA LEU A 52 14.38 -7.22 12.66
C LEU A 52 15.64 -7.18 13.52
N ARG A 53 16.18 -8.37 13.77
CA ARG A 53 17.47 -8.58 14.44
C ARG A 53 18.26 -9.57 13.59
N GLU A 54 19.55 -9.52 13.69
CA GLU A 54 20.44 -10.47 13.07
C GLU A 54 20.92 -11.50 14.11
N LYS A 55 20.94 -12.76 13.71
CA LYS A 55 21.57 -13.81 14.48
C LYS A 55 23.04 -13.89 14.11
N VAL A 56 23.90 -13.76 15.09
CA VAL A 56 25.33 -13.97 14.93
C VAL A 56 25.63 -15.44 14.65
N GLY A 57 26.54 -15.72 13.72
CA GLY A 57 27.03 -17.08 13.45
C GLY A 57 26.17 -17.91 12.47
N VAL A 58 25.20 -17.31 11.76
CA VAL A 58 24.47 -18.01 10.70
C VAL A 58 25.28 -18.00 9.40
N MET A 59 25.84 -19.15 9.04
CA MET A 59 26.65 -19.30 7.81
C MET A 59 25.79 -19.54 6.56
N PHE A 60 24.58 -20.11 6.69
CA PHE A 60 23.67 -20.42 5.58
C PHE A 60 22.25 -19.94 5.86
N GLY A 61 21.57 -19.42 4.84
CA GLY A 61 20.21 -18.88 4.94
C GLY A 61 20.17 -17.42 5.41
N SER A 62 18.96 -16.91 5.70
CA SER A 62 18.80 -15.54 6.19
C SER A 62 19.13 -15.45 7.69
N PRO A 63 20.07 -14.60 8.10
CA PRO A 63 20.36 -14.35 9.51
C PRO A 63 19.24 -13.59 10.23
N GLU A 64 18.29 -13.03 9.50
CA GLU A 64 17.24 -12.20 10.06
C GLU A 64 16.27 -12.96 10.94
N THR A 65 16.01 -12.41 12.10
CA THR A 65 15.07 -12.94 13.09
C THR A 65 14.25 -11.81 13.70
N THR A 66 13.18 -12.16 14.42
CA THR A 66 12.33 -11.21 15.12
C THR A 66 12.24 -11.58 16.59
N PRO A 67 12.20 -10.60 17.54
CA PRO A 67 11.86 -10.84 18.94
C PRO A 67 10.52 -11.55 19.12
N GLY A 68 10.30 -12.17 20.28
CA GLY A 68 9.05 -12.85 20.62
C GLY A 68 8.94 -14.30 20.13
N GLY A 69 10.01 -14.87 19.54
CA GLY A 69 10.05 -16.26 19.11
C GLY A 69 9.26 -16.54 17.84
N LYS A 70 8.91 -17.83 17.63
CA LYS A 70 8.27 -18.28 16.38
C LYS A 70 6.73 -18.21 16.41
N ALA A 71 6.10 -18.11 17.59
CA ALA A 71 4.64 -18.24 17.74
C ALA A 71 3.87 -17.25 16.88
N LEU A 72 4.24 -15.97 16.89
CA LEU A 72 3.57 -14.93 16.11
C LEU A 72 3.58 -15.22 14.60
N LYS A 73 4.67 -15.81 14.09
CA LYS A 73 4.76 -16.20 12.66
C LYS A 73 3.70 -17.24 12.26
N PHE A 74 3.30 -18.12 13.19
CA PHE A 74 2.26 -19.12 12.95
C PHE A 74 0.86 -18.55 13.13
N TYR A 75 0.63 -17.77 14.19
CA TYR A 75 -0.69 -17.19 14.50
C TYR A 75 -1.11 -16.11 13.50
N ALA A 76 -0.20 -15.27 13.02
CA ALA A 76 -0.51 -14.21 12.08
C ALA A 76 -1.22 -14.73 10.82
N SER A 77 -2.32 -14.08 10.43
CA SER A 77 -3.02 -14.33 9.17
C SER A 77 -2.30 -13.66 8.00
N VAL A 78 -1.82 -12.45 8.20
CA VAL A 78 -1.04 -11.69 7.23
C VAL A 78 0.28 -11.29 7.87
N ARG A 79 1.38 -11.35 7.11
CA ARG A 79 2.69 -10.82 7.51
C ARG A 79 3.22 -9.96 6.38
N ILE A 80 3.57 -8.74 6.75
CA ILE A 80 4.10 -7.72 5.83
C ILE A 80 5.55 -7.44 6.25
N ASP A 81 6.47 -7.56 5.32
CA ASP A 81 7.84 -7.07 5.46
C ASP A 81 7.91 -5.68 4.86
N ILE A 82 8.43 -4.71 5.62
CA ILE A 82 8.54 -3.30 5.21
C ILE A 82 10.01 -2.92 5.25
N ARG A 83 10.54 -2.44 4.11
CA ARG A 83 11.94 -2.06 3.95
C ARG A 83 12.07 -0.65 3.40
N ARG A 84 12.84 0.18 4.10
CA ARG A 84 13.30 1.44 3.53
C ARG A 84 14.30 1.14 2.43
N ARG A 85 14.13 1.76 1.26
CA ARG A 85 15.04 1.68 0.11
C ARG A 85 16.00 2.86 0.12
N GLU A 86 15.47 4.05 -0.08
CA GLU A 86 16.26 5.27 -0.18
C GLU A 86 15.59 6.43 0.55
N ALA A 87 16.35 7.46 0.83
CA ALA A 87 15.87 8.71 1.40
C ALA A 87 15.43 9.65 0.27
N LEU A 88 14.22 10.18 0.37
CA LEU A 88 13.73 11.22 -0.53
C LEU A 88 14.27 12.58 -0.09
N LYS A 89 14.84 13.32 -1.03
CA LYS A 89 15.41 14.65 -0.78
C LYS A 89 14.69 15.70 -1.59
N ASP A 90 14.55 16.87 -1.03
CA ASP A 90 14.10 18.07 -1.74
C ASP A 90 15.21 18.68 -2.61
N ALA A 91 14.89 19.80 -3.30
CA ALA A 91 15.84 20.53 -4.15
C ALA A 91 17.05 21.11 -3.37
N THR A 92 16.94 21.24 -2.04
CA THR A 92 18.00 21.74 -1.16
C THR A 92 18.89 20.62 -0.64
N GLY A 93 18.54 19.34 -0.91
CA GLY A 93 19.22 18.16 -0.41
C GLY A 93 18.73 17.70 0.98
N GLN A 94 17.74 18.37 1.57
CA GLN A 94 17.15 17.99 2.84
C GLN A 94 16.31 16.73 2.67
N VAL A 95 16.43 15.78 3.61
CA VAL A 95 15.63 14.57 3.61
C VAL A 95 14.18 14.88 4.05
N ILE A 96 13.23 14.63 3.16
CA ILE A 96 11.80 14.92 3.35
C ILE A 96 10.94 13.66 3.50
N GLY A 97 11.51 12.48 3.26
CA GLY A 97 10.77 11.23 3.33
C GLY A 97 11.63 10.03 3.01
N ASN A 98 11.00 8.88 2.87
CA ASN A 98 11.64 7.63 2.49
C ASN A 98 10.82 6.91 1.41
N HIS A 99 11.50 6.39 0.40
CA HIS A 99 10.96 5.37 -0.49
C HIS A 99 10.95 4.01 0.21
N VAL A 100 9.82 3.34 0.20
CA VAL A 100 9.58 2.11 0.97
C VAL A 100 9.08 1.01 0.06
N LYS A 101 9.66 -0.17 0.22
CA LYS A 101 9.17 -1.41 -0.38
C LYS A 101 8.51 -2.29 0.67
N THR A 102 7.31 -2.79 0.35
CA THR A 102 6.59 -3.77 1.15
C THR A 102 6.47 -5.09 0.40
N LYS A 103 6.47 -6.18 1.15
CA LYS A 103 6.23 -7.53 0.63
C LYS A 103 5.32 -8.32 1.57
N ILE A 104 4.30 -8.93 1.02
CA ILE A 104 3.42 -9.83 1.75
C ILE A 104 4.10 -11.20 1.83
N VAL A 105 4.79 -11.47 2.93
CA VAL A 105 5.54 -12.73 3.11
C VAL A 105 4.69 -13.91 3.60
N LYS A 106 3.47 -13.64 4.07
CA LYS A 106 2.45 -14.64 4.42
C LYS A 106 1.07 -14.02 4.27
N ASN A 107 0.16 -14.76 3.66
CA ASN A 107 -1.25 -14.38 3.57
C ASN A 107 -2.13 -15.64 3.63
N LYS A 108 -3.15 -15.62 4.50
CA LYS A 108 -4.15 -16.70 4.63
C LYS A 108 -5.50 -16.33 4.02
N VAL A 109 -5.67 -15.08 3.59
CA VAL A 109 -6.95 -14.55 3.10
C VAL A 109 -6.91 -14.15 1.63
N ALA A 110 -5.71 -14.11 1.01
CA ALA A 110 -5.49 -13.83 -0.41
C ALA A 110 -4.15 -14.44 -0.86
N PRO A 111 -3.82 -14.46 -2.16
CA PRO A 111 -2.51 -14.91 -2.64
C PRO A 111 -1.37 -14.14 -1.97
N PRO A 112 -0.33 -14.83 -1.47
CA PRO A 112 0.84 -14.19 -0.86
C PRO A 112 1.82 -13.66 -1.91
N PHE A 113 2.89 -13.00 -1.45
CA PHE A 113 4.05 -12.54 -2.19
C PHE A 113 3.80 -11.32 -3.09
N ALA A 114 2.64 -10.65 -2.97
CA ALA A 114 2.45 -9.35 -3.57
C ALA A 114 3.44 -8.34 -3.00
N GLU A 115 3.95 -7.46 -3.85
CA GLU A 115 4.88 -6.40 -3.50
C GLU A 115 4.27 -5.05 -3.90
N ALA A 116 4.54 -4.02 -3.11
CA ALA A 116 4.19 -2.64 -3.40
C ALA A 116 5.32 -1.72 -2.95
N GLU A 117 5.51 -0.65 -3.70
CA GLU A 117 6.46 0.42 -3.39
C GLU A 117 5.70 1.74 -3.32
N PHE A 118 6.06 2.57 -2.35
CA PHE A 118 5.44 3.88 -2.14
C PHE A 118 6.33 4.77 -1.28
N ASP A 119 6.05 6.05 -1.31
CA ASP A 119 6.76 7.05 -0.54
C ASP A 119 6.05 7.36 0.78
N ILE A 120 6.85 7.48 1.84
CA ILE A 120 6.39 8.00 3.14
C ILE A 120 7.04 9.35 3.36
N MET A 121 6.23 10.40 3.32
CA MET A 121 6.66 11.77 3.55
C MET A 121 6.63 12.09 5.05
N TYR A 122 7.65 12.79 5.54
CA TYR A 122 7.67 13.21 6.95
C TYR A 122 6.53 14.19 7.23
N ASN A 123 5.89 14.03 8.36
CA ASN A 123 4.73 14.80 8.83
C ASN A 123 3.44 14.69 7.98
N GLN A 124 3.45 13.93 6.89
CA GLN A 124 2.28 13.75 6.02
C GLN A 124 1.83 12.29 5.94
N GLY A 125 2.78 11.33 6.06
CA GLY A 125 2.51 9.91 5.93
C GLY A 125 2.68 9.42 4.49
N ILE A 126 1.89 8.44 4.07
CA ILE A 126 1.98 7.85 2.73
C ILE A 126 1.57 8.87 1.68
N ASN A 127 2.43 9.04 0.66
CA ASN A 127 2.17 9.88 -0.52
C ASN A 127 1.11 9.20 -1.41
N ARG A 128 -0.16 9.52 -1.16
CA ARG A 128 -1.31 8.95 -1.88
C ARG A 128 -1.28 9.33 -3.36
N GLU A 129 -1.05 10.59 -3.67
CA GLU A 129 -1.06 11.13 -5.03
C GLU A 129 0.06 10.52 -5.87
N GLY A 130 1.25 10.36 -5.29
CA GLY A 130 2.36 9.65 -5.93
C GLY A 130 1.99 8.21 -6.25
N SER A 131 1.37 7.51 -5.30
CA SER A 131 0.92 6.12 -5.49
C SER A 131 -0.17 6.00 -6.56
N ILE A 132 -1.07 6.99 -6.69
CA ILE A 132 -2.08 7.04 -7.75
C ILE A 132 -1.42 7.21 -9.12
N ILE A 133 -0.43 8.10 -9.23
CA ILE A 133 0.29 8.33 -10.49
C ILE A 133 1.03 7.07 -10.92
N ASP A 134 1.78 6.43 -10.01
CA ASP A 134 2.53 5.22 -10.32
C ASP A 134 1.62 4.06 -10.73
N ALA A 135 0.52 3.87 -10.00
CA ALA A 135 -0.49 2.87 -10.36
C ALA A 135 -1.18 3.24 -11.68
N GLY A 136 -1.56 4.49 -11.89
CA GLY A 136 -2.19 4.97 -13.12
C GLY A 136 -1.34 4.72 -14.35
N ILE A 137 -0.05 4.99 -14.27
CA ILE A 137 0.90 4.70 -15.36
C ILE A 137 1.03 3.17 -15.57
N ARG A 138 1.15 2.41 -14.49
CA ARG A 138 1.30 0.95 -14.54
C ARG A 138 0.10 0.25 -15.17
N PHE A 139 -1.12 0.72 -14.88
CA PHE A 139 -2.36 0.15 -15.42
C PHE A 139 -2.80 0.83 -16.74
N GLY A 140 -2.02 1.79 -17.26
CA GLY A 140 -2.33 2.48 -18.51
C GLY A 140 -3.57 3.38 -18.44
N VAL A 141 -3.91 3.87 -17.25
CA VAL A 141 -4.91 4.93 -17.04
C VAL A 141 -4.29 6.29 -17.26
N LEU A 142 -3.03 6.45 -16.82
CA LEU A 142 -2.24 7.65 -17.08
C LEU A 142 -1.20 7.38 -18.16
N GLY A 143 -1.08 8.31 -19.10
CA GLY A 143 -0.05 8.30 -20.14
C GLY A 143 1.11 9.23 -19.82
N LYS A 144 2.26 8.96 -20.46
CA LYS A 144 3.41 9.89 -20.47
C LYS A 144 3.62 10.44 -21.88
N LYS A 145 3.64 11.76 -22.03
CA LYS A 145 3.99 12.43 -23.28
C LYS A 145 5.21 13.32 -23.04
N GLY A 146 6.38 12.73 -23.31
CA GLY A 146 7.65 13.34 -22.91
C GLY A 146 7.75 13.51 -21.40
N ALA A 147 7.94 14.73 -20.92
CA ALA A 147 7.97 15.07 -19.49
C ALA A 147 6.59 15.24 -18.86
N TRP A 148 5.52 15.19 -19.64
CA TRP A 148 4.16 15.42 -19.16
C TRP A 148 3.44 14.13 -18.81
N ILE A 149 2.64 14.20 -17.75
CA ILE A 149 1.68 13.16 -17.39
C ILE A 149 0.32 13.60 -17.88
N GLN A 150 -0.41 12.71 -18.53
CA GLN A 150 -1.72 12.97 -19.13
C GLN A 150 -2.75 11.94 -18.66
N HIS A 151 -4.01 12.37 -18.60
CA HIS A 151 -5.18 11.57 -18.34
C HIS A 151 -6.22 11.88 -19.43
N ASP A 152 -6.70 10.87 -20.16
CA ASP A 152 -7.68 11.00 -21.24
C ASP A 152 -7.37 12.12 -22.25
N GLY A 153 -6.07 12.28 -22.58
CA GLY A 153 -5.58 13.32 -23.50
C GLY A 153 -5.28 14.69 -22.88
N GLU A 154 -5.76 14.96 -21.66
CA GLU A 154 -5.47 16.19 -20.92
C GLU A 154 -4.15 16.08 -20.14
N LEU A 155 -3.38 17.20 -20.16
CA LEU A 155 -2.12 17.28 -19.42
C LEU A 155 -2.39 17.65 -17.95
N ILE A 156 -2.04 16.76 -17.03
CA ILE A 156 -2.25 16.96 -15.60
C ILE A 156 -1.01 17.53 -14.88
N GLY A 157 0.17 17.44 -15.47
CA GLY A 157 1.37 18.06 -14.89
C GLY A 157 2.65 17.73 -15.63
N GLN A 158 3.60 18.64 -15.59
CA GLN A 158 4.95 18.42 -16.10
C GLN A 158 5.79 17.73 -15.01
N GLY A 159 6.00 16.44 -15.16
CA GLY A 159 6.66 15.58 -14.15
C GLY A 159 5.73 15.16 -13.03
N VAL A 160 6.23 14.21 -12.21
CA VAL A 160 5.45 13.60 -11.14
C VAL A 160 5.06 14.63 -10.06
N ALA A 161 5.96 15.53 -9.68
CA ALA A 161 5.69 16.51 -8.64
C ALA A 161 4.57 17.50 -9.00
N ALA A 162 4.53 17.97 -10.26
CA ALA A 162 3.46 18.85 -10.71
C ALA A 162 2.12 18.12 -10.82
N ALA A 163 2.13 16.86 -11.30
CA ALA A 163 0.93 16.04 -11.36
C ALA A 163 0.38 15.72 -9.95
N GLN A 164 1.25 15.42 -8.98
CA GLN A 164 0.84 15.24 -7.58
C GLN A 164 0.13 16.47 -7.03
N LYS A 165 0.69 17.65 -7.28
CA LYS A 165 0.07 18.92 -6.86
C LYS A 165 -1.32 19.10 -7.48
N THR A 166 -1.47 18.83 -8.77
CA THR A 166 -2.76 18.89 -9.46
C THR A 166 -3.77 17.92 -8.85
N LEU A 167 -3.37 16.69 -8.54
CA LEU A 167 -4.26 15.70 -7.89
C LEU A 167 -4.65 16.10 -6.47
N LEU A 168 -3.75 16.75 -5.72
CA LEU A 168 -4.04 17.34 -4.41
C LEU A 168 -5.08 18.47 -4.49
N GLU A 169 -4.98 19.33 -5.51
CA GLU A 169 -5.89 20.44 -5.74
C GLU A 169 -7.25 19.97 -6.31
N LYS A 170 -7.28 18.81 -6.99
CA LYS A 170 -8.47 18.24 -7.64
C LYS A 170 -8.74 16.80 -7.11
N PRO A 171 -9.28 16.64 -5.89
CA PRO A 171 -9.52 15.32 -5.31
C PRO A 171 -10.52 14.48 -6.13
N GLU A 172 -11.49 15.10 -6.80
CA GLU A 172 -12.45 14.42 -7.68
C GLU A 172 -11.74 13.71 -8.85
N LEU A 173 -10.75 14.36 -9.46
CA LEU A 173 -9.93 13.76 -10.51
C LEU A 173 -9.10 12.59 -9.97
N ALA A 174 -8.53 12.72 -8.76
CA ALA A 174 -7.80 11.65 -8.13
C ALA A 174 -8.68 10.42 -7.87
N ASP A 175 -9.91 10.63 -7.40
CA ASP A 175 -10.86 9.54 -7.14
C ASP A 175 -11.36 8.88 -8.44
N LEU A 176 -11.56 9.65 -9.51
CA LEU A 176 -11.87 9.13 -10.85
C LEU A 176 -10.76 8.20 -11.36
N ILE A 177 -9.51 8.67 -11.29
CA ILE A 177 -8.35 7.87 -11.71
C ILE A 177 -8.24 6.59 -10.88
N VAL A 178 -8.46 6.66 -9.57
CA VAL A 178 -8.48 5.47 -8.70
C VAL A 178 -9.56 4.48 -9.14
N LYS A 179 -10.77 4.95 -9.45
CA LYS A 179 -11.86 4.11 -9.97
C LYS A 179 -11.43 3.40 -11.25
N GLN A 180 -10.94 4.13 -12.24
CA GLN A 180 -10.47 3.56 -13.50
C GLN A 180 -9.33 2.54 -13.32
N ILE A 181 -8.39 2.80 -12.39
CA ILE A 181 -7.34 1.84 -12.04
C ILE A 181 -7.93 0.55 -11.47
N MET A 182 -8.92 0.68 -10.60
CA MET A 182 -9.57 -0.49 -9.98
C MET A 182 -10.38 -1.28 -10.99
N ASP A 183 -11.07 -0.62 -11.90
CA ASP A 183 -11.85 -1.25 -12.97
C ASP A 183 -10.93 -2.04 -13.92
N LYS A 184 -9.86 -1.43 -14.40
CA LYS A 184 -8.84 -2.12 -15.23
C LYS A 184 -8.16 -3.28 -14.48
N LYS A 185 -7.87 -3.12 -13.19
CA LYS A 185 -7.30 -4.19 -12.38
C LYS A 185 -8.24 -5.39 -12.24
N ASN A 186 -9.55 -5.13 -12.15
CA ASN A 186 -10.57 -6.17 -11.98
C ASN A 186 -11.05 -6.74 -13.33
N GLY A 187 -10.55 -6.26 -14.46
CA GLY A 187 -10.94 -6.68 -15.80
C GLY A 187 -12.34 -6.18 -16.19
N VAL A 188 -12.82 -5.12 -15.56
CA VAL A 188 -14.04 -4.41 -15.95
C VAL A 188 -13.66 -3.49 -17.12
N GLU A 189 -14.19 -3.74 -18.29
CA GLU A 189 -14.08 -2.81 -19.41
C GLU A 189 -14.86 -1.54 -19.07
N PRO A 190 -14.34 -0.33 -19.37
CA PRO A 190 -15.09 0.90 -19.19
C PRO A 190 -16.37 0.80 -20.04
N GLU A 191 -17.54 1.05 -19.46
CA GLU A 191 -18.74 1.34 -20.21
C GLU A 191 -18.43 2.57 -21.07
N GLU A 192 -18.30 2.38 -22.39
CA GLU A 192 -18.31 3.50 -23.33
C GLU A 192 -19.65 4.22 -23.14
N GLU A 193 -19.60 5.44 -22.60
CA GLU A 193 -20.76 6.33 -22.62
C GLU A 193 -21.15 6.47 -24.08
N ALA A 194 -22.27 5.88 -24.46
CA ALA A 194 -22.84 5.99 -25.79
C ALA A 194 -23.08 7.49 -26.03
N GLU A 195 -22.21 8.10 -26.85
CA GLU A 195 -22.47 9.42 -27.41
C GLU A 195 -23.84 9.36 -28.06
N GLY A 196 -24.76 10.17 -27.54
CA GLY A 196 -26.12 10.23 -28.00
C GLY A 196 -26.15 10.58 -29.49
N GLU A 197 -26.69 9.66 -30.29
CA GLU A 197 -27.10 9.94 -31.64
C GLU A 197 -28.09 11.11 -31.61
N GLU A 198 -27.68 12.24 -32.14
CA GLU A 198 -28.61 13.33 -32.47
C GLU A 198 -29.57 12.79 -33.55
N PRO A 199 -30.90 12.98 -33.42
CA PRO A 199 -31.82 12.51 -34.41
C PRO A 199 -31.65 13.35 -35.71
N GLU A 200 -31.26 12.65 -36.79
CA GLU A 200 -31.30 13.25 -38.13
C GLU A 200 -32.72 13.76 -38.40
N GLN A 201 -32.82 15.07 -38.64
CA GLN A 201 -34.04 15.68 -39.14
C GLN A 201 -34.23 15.30 -40.61
N GLU A 202 -35.17 14.43 -40.88
CA GLU A 202 -35.70 14.21 -42.23
C GLU A 202 -36.27 15.53 -42.78
N THR A 203 -35.59 16.12 -43.76
CA THR A 203 -36.14 17.19 -44.58
C THR A 203 -37.00 16.57 -45.65
N GLU A 204 -38.30 16.61 -45.42
CA GLU A 204 -39.36 16.28 -46.42
C GLU A 204 -39.29 17.26 -47.57
N SER A 205 -38.80 16.80 -48.72
CA SER A 205 -38.86 17.57 -49.99
C SER A 205 -40.26 17.43 -50.60
N VAL A 206 -41.01 18.52 -50.52
CA VAL A 206 -42.28 18.64 -51.24
C VAL A 206 -41.99 18.91 -52.69
N GLU A 207 -42.24 17.94 -53.55
CA GLU A 207 -42.24 18.08 -54.99
C GLU A 207 -43.62 18.54 -55.47
N ALA A 208 -43.73 19.81 -55.89
CA ALA A 208 -44.93 20.35 -56.48
C ALA A 208 -45.06 19.88 -57.92
N ALA A 209 -46.16 19.25 -58.21
CA ALA A 209 -46.57 18.95 -59.58
C ALA A 209 -47.21 20.19 -60.22
N GLU A 210 -46.73 20.61 -61.35
CA GLU A 210 -47.46 21.39 -62.35
C GLU A 210 -47.31 20.78 -63.72
N GLU A 211 -48.47 20.47 -64.33
CA GLU A 211 -48.90 20.26 -65.71
C GLU A 211 -47.99 19.51 -66.70
#